data_d8605fa25e53ac68ee9c8ee0cbedd90d
#
_entry.id   d8605fa25e53ac68ee9c8ee0cbedd90d
#
_cell.length_a   1.000
_cell.length_b   1.000
_cell.length_c   1.000
_cell.angle_alpha   90.00
_cell.angle_beta   90.00
_cell.angle_gamma   90.00
#
_symmetry.space_group_name_H-M   'P 1'
#
loop_
_entity.id
_entity.type
_entity.pdbx_description
1 polymer ?
#
loop_
_entity_poly.entity_id
_entity_poly.type
_entity_poly.pdbx_seq_one_letter_code
_entity_poly.pdbx_strand_id
1 'polypeptide(L)'
;MTGFCFEVCKCRLLFNKVATVWLAAVVLVLPVFGEVLSAQQSELTLADGVYSEEQANRGRKEYRQHCATCHATNLRGGEMAPGLVGQSFISGWSGQTLWSLFDFTLATMPQDNPGSVTSLALNDIMAFILRENGFPGGDESLELDPNSEGERIIIGGE
;
A
#
# COMPACT_ATOMS: atom_id res chain seq x y z
N MET A 1 14.29 -28.87 -78.84
CA MET A 1 14.38 -29.30 -77.41
C MET A 1 15.20 -28.28 -76.65
N THR A 2 14.63 -27.05 -76.45
CA THR A 2 15.34 -26.00 -75.68
C THR A 2 14.27 -25.06 -75.07
N GLY A 3 13.71 -25.41 -73.97
CA GLY A 3 12.67 -24.56 -73.36
C GLY A 3 12.38 -24.81 -71.89
N PHE A 4 12.99 -25.80 -71.27
CA PHE A 4 12.57 -26.24 -69.92
C PHE A 4 13.50 -25.81 -68.80
N CYS A 5 14.60 -25.13 -69.08
CA CYS A 5 15.59 -24.81 -68.04
C CYS A 5 15.50 -23.34 -67.50
N PHE A 6 14.68 -22.49 -68.10
CA PHE A 6 14.66 -21.05 -67.76
C PHE A 6 13.62 -20.69 -66.66
N GLU A 7 12.59 -21.51 -66.52
CA GLU A 7 11.52 -21.22 -65.54
C GLU A 7 11.90 -21.60 -64.07
N VAL A 8 12.68 -22.64 -63.88
CA VAL A 8 13.06 -23.12 -62.54
C VAL A 8 14.00 -22.13 -61.83
N CYS A 9 14.81 -21.38 -62.60
CA CYS A 9 15.75 -20.42 -62.01
C CYS A 9 15.06 -19.15 -61.49
N LYS A 10 13.95 -18.72 -62.11
CA LYS A 10 13.16 -17.54 -61.68
C LYS A 10 12.38 -17.82 -60.39
N CYS A 11 11.89 -19.06 -60.20
CA CYS A 11 11.11 -19.43 -59.05
C CYS A 11 11.99 -19.50 -57.77
N ARG A 12 13.24 -19.92 -57.92
CA ARG A 12 14.19 -20.00 -56.79
C ARG A 12 14.65 -18.65 -56.26
N LEU A 13 14.75 -17.65 -57.14
CA LEU A 13 15.13 -16.27 -56.77
C LEU A 13 14.00 -15.50 -56.06
N LEU A 14 12.74 -15.78 -56.46
CA LEU A 14 11.57 -15.17 -55.81
C LEU A 14 11.34 -15.75 -54.42
N PHE A 15 11.55 -17.07 -54.24
CA PHE A 15 11.38 -17.71 -52.92
C PHE A 15 12.41 -17.23 -51.91
N ASN A 16 13.63 -16.94 -52.35
CA ASN A 16 14.68 -16.45 -51.46
C ASN A 16 14.46 -14.98 -51.01
N LYS A 17 13.85 -14.16 -51.85
CA LYS A 17 13.51 -12.77 -51.52
C LYS A 17 12.34 -12.66 -50.54
N VAL A 18 11.37 -13.55 -50.62
CA VAL A 18 10.22 -13.58 -49.71
C VAL A 18 10.66 -14.09 -48.31
N ALA A 19 11.53 -15.12 -48.28
CA ALA A 19 12.04 -15.67 -47.02
C ALA A 19 12.90 -14.64 -46.22
N THR A 20 13.72 -13.83 -46.94
CA THR A 20 14.53 -12.78 -46.27
C THR A 20 13.70 -11.62 -45.74
N VAL A 21 12.60 -11.26 -46.42
CA VAL A 21 11.70 -10.18 -45.95
C VAL A 21 10.93 -10.63 -44.70
N TRP A 22 10.50 -11.88 -44.62
CA TRP A 22 9.83 -12.43 -43.44
C TRP A 22 10.76 -12.58 -42.24
N LEU A 23 12.00 -12.98 -42.42
CA LEU A 23 13.00 -13.05 -41.35
C LEU A 23 13.37 -11.66 -40.82
N ALA A 24 13.46 -10.64 -41.66
CA ALA A 24 13.72 -9.27 -41.24
C ALA A 24 12.54 -8.66 -40.45
N ALA A 25 11.30 -8.99 -40.85
CA ALA A 25 10.10 -8.50 -40.17
C ALA A 25 9.96 -9.12 -38.72
N VAL A 26 10.32 -10.39 -38.56
CA VAL A 26 10.26 -11.07 -37.25
C VAL A 26 11.31 -10.53 -36.26
N VAL A 27 12.49 -10.17 -36.76
CA VAL A 27 13.56 -9.60 -35.91
C VAL A 27 13.25 -8.17 -35.48
N LEU A 28 12.46 -7.41 -36.24
CA LEU A 28 12.09 -6.02 -35.91
C LEU A 28 10.93 -5.91 -34.92
N VAL A 29 10.14 -6.98 -34.72
CA VAL A 29 8.99 -7.00 -33.80
C VAL A 29 9.39 -7.46 -32.40
N LEU A 30 10.51 -8.19 -32.24
CA LEU A 30 10.94 -8.72 -30.94
C LEU A 30 11.41 -7.71 -29.88
N PRO A 31 11.93 -6.51 -30.21
CA PRO A 31 12.33 -5.55 -29.16
C PRO A 31 11.17 -4.75 -28.55
N VAL A 32 9.95 -4.79 -29.12
CA VAL A 32 8.82 -3.99 -28.62
C VAL A 32 8.08 -4.66 -27.47
N PHE A 33 8.30 -5.95 -27.21
CA PHE A 33 7.67 -6.69 -26.10
C PHE A 33 8.52 -6.77 -24.83
N GLY A 34 9.66 -6.09 -24.77
CA GLY A 34 10.64 -6.23 -23.68
C GLY A 34 10.50 -5.27 -22.51
N GLU A 35 9.63 -4.27 -22.58
CA GLU A 35 9.45 -3.29 -21.49
C GLU A 35 8.04 -3.33 -20.92
N VAL A 36 7.64 -4.47 -20.38
CA VAL A 36 6.70 -4.45 -19.28
C VAL A 36 7.52 -3.99 -18.07
N LEU A 37 7.63 -2.67 -17.89
CA LEU A 37 8.02 -2.11 -16.60
C LEU A 37 7.04 -2.69 -15.58
N SER A 38 7.49 -3.69 -14.83
CA SER A 38 6.85 -4.07 -13.60
C SER A 38 7.01 -2.85 -12.70
N ALA A 39 6.02 -1.99 -12.65
CA ALA A 39 5.89 -1.00 -11.59
C ALA A 39 5.74 -1.84 -10.30
N GLN A 40 6.86 -2.08 -9.63
CA GLN A 40 6.84 -2.53 -8.25
C GLN A 40 6.24 -1.37 -7.46
N GLN A 41 4.95 -1.48 -7.18
CA GLN A 41 4.32 -0.69 -6.15
C GLN A 41 5.02 -1.11 -4.85
N SER A 42 5.96 -0.30 -4.38
CA SER A 42 6.50 -0.42 -3.04
C SER A 42 5.31 -0.23 -2.09
N GLU A 43 4.90 -1.28 -1.40
CA GLU A 43 3.91 -1.15 -0.34
C GLU A 43 4.49 -0.21 0.71
N LEU A 44 3.76 0.85 1.03
CA LEU A 44 4.13 1.77 2.09
C LEU A 44 4.06 1.02 3.43
N THR A 45 5.07 1.20 4.26
CA THR A 45 5.14 0.59 5.59
C THR A 45 5.13 1.68 6.66
N LEU A 46 4.85 1.32 7.90
CA LEU A 46 4.92 2.28 9.02
C LEU A 46 6.32 2.86 9.23
N ALA A 47 7.37 2.21 8.71
CA ALA A 47 8.74 2.71 8.77
C ALA A 47 9.01 3.90 7.81
N ASP A 48 8.13 4.11 6.84
CA ASP A 48 8.27 5.18 5.84
C ASP A 48 7.78 6.55 6.33
N GLY A 49 7.29 6.64 7.58
CA GLY A 49 6.87 7.91 8.18
C GLY A 49 5.53 8.41 7.62
N VAL A 50 4.46 7.70 7.95
CA VAL A 50 3.11 7.89 7.36
C VAL A 50 2.26 8.96 8.05
N TYR A 51 2.80 9.69 9.01
CA TYR A 51 2.10 10.76 9.74
C TYR A 51 3.07 11.89 10.08
N SER A 52 2.57 13.11 10.30
CA SER A 52 3.39 14.24 10.77
C SER A 52 3.40 14.35 12.30
N GLU A 53 4.48 14.90 12.85
CA GLU A 53 4.60 15.16 14.30
C GLU A 53 3.53 16.12 14.82
N GLU A 54 3.14 17.11 14.01
CA GLU A 54 2.05 18.03 14.34
C GLU A 54 0.72 17.28 14.45
N GLN A 55 0.49 16.33 13.57
CA GLN A 55 -0.70 15.48 13.62
C GLN A 55 -0.72 14.63 14.88
N ALA A 56 0.37 13.96 15.23
CA ALA A 56 0.47 13.18 16.45
C ALA A 56 0.27 14.03 17.73
N ASN A 57 0.70 15.30 17.71
CA ASN A 57 0.47 16.23 18.79
C ASN A 57 -1.02 16.64 18.95
N ARG A 58 -1.75 16.78 17.84
CA ARG A 58 -3.21 16.96 17.89
C ARG A 58 -3.87 15.68 18.40
N GLY A 59 -3.47 14.52 17.89
CA GLY A 59 -3.98 13.21 18.27
C GLY A 59 -3.84 12.90 19.76
N ARG A 60 -2.77 13.35 20.39
CA ARG A 60 -2.62 13.25 21.85
C ARG A 60 -3.73 13.96 22.63
N LYS A 61 -4.25 15.08 22.11
CA LYS A 61 -5.35 15.82 22.75
C LYS A 61 -6.67 15.08 22.55
N GLU A 62 -6.93 14.63 21.33
CA GLU A 62 -8.12 13.85 20.98
C GLU A 62 -8.17 12.51 21.74
N TYR A 63 -7.03 11.80 21.82
CA TYR A 63 -6.91 10.58 22.61
C TYR A 63 -7.31 10.76 24.06
N ARG A 64 -6.87 11.84 24.70
CA ARG A 64 -7.21 12.13 26.10
C ARG A 64 -8.69 12.36 26.33
N GLN A 65 -9.39 12.89 25.33
CA GLN A 65 -10.82 13.21 25.41
C GLN A 65 -11.68 11.96 25.16
N HIS A 66 -11.27 11.10 24.22
CA HIS A 66 -12.13 10.04 23.69
C HIS A 66 -11.72 8.62 24.11
N CYS A 67 -10.45 8.38 24.46
CA CYS A 67 -9.90 7.03 24.60
C CYS A 67 -9.30 6.76 25.97
N ALA A 68 -8.70 7.78 26.61
CA ALA A 68 -7.87 7.61 27.79
C ALA A 68 -8.62 7.10 29.04
N THR A 69 -9.93 7.28 29.11
CA THR A 69 -10.75 6.79 30.21
C THR A 69 -10.69 5.27 30.32
N CYS A 70 -10.71 4.56 29.18
CA CYS A 70 -10.66 3.10 29.14
C CYS A 70 -9.25 2.58 28.89
N HIS A 71 -8.51 3.18 27.94
CA HIS A 71 -7.19 2.72 27.54
C HIS A 71 -6.02 3.31 28.34
N ALA A 72 -6.31 4.06 29.40
CA ALA A 72 -5.40 4.81 30.26
C ALA A 72 -4.61 5.91 29.51
N THR A 73 -4.13 6.91 30.26
CA THR A 73 -3.40 8.06 29.67
C THR A 73 -2.02 7.71 29.10
N ASN A 74 -1.46 6.57 29.52
CA ASN A 74 -0.19 6.02 29.05
C ASN A 74 -0.34 4.95 27.96
N LEU A 75 -1.53 4.75 27.44
CA LEU A 75 -1.90 3.76 26.40
C LEU A 75 -1.66 2.30 26.80
N ARG A 76 -1.36 2.00 28.07
CA ARG A 76 -1.05 0.62 28.52
C ARG A 76 -2.30 -0.20 28.85
N GLY A 77 -3.48 0.43 28.74
CA GLY A 77 -4.74 -0.22 29.09
C GLY A 77 -4.90 -0.45 30.60
N GLY A 78 -5.84 -1.28 30.93
CA GLY A 78 -6.18 -1.65 32.31
C GLY A 78 -7.28 -2.71 32.34
N GLU A 79 -8.09 -2.70 33.41
CA GLU A 79 -9.19 -3.65 33.55
C GLU A 79 -10.32 -3.45 32.53
N MET A 80 -10.49 -2.22 32.01
CA MET A 80 -11.60 -1.87 31.11
C MET A 80 -11.26 -2.08 29.63
N ALA A 81 -9.99 -1.91 29.23
CA ALA A 81 -9.59 -1.99 27.84
C ALA A 81 -8.11 -2.43 27.69
N PRO A 82 -7.76 -3.10 26.58
CA PRO A 82 -6.40 -3.51 26.31
C PRO A 82 -5.48 -2.32 26.10
N GLY A 83 -4.16 -2.54 26.21
CA GLY A 83 -3.15 -1.56 25.83
C GLY A 83 -3.13 -1.31 24.32
N LEU A 84 -2.80 -0.08 23.95
CA LEU A 84 -2.64 0.38 22.56
C LEU A 84 -1.16 0.61 22.20
N VAL A 85 -0.24 0.20 23.07
CA VAL A 85 1.20 0.29 22.86
C VAL A 85 1.91 -1.01 23.24
N GLY A 86 3.07 -1.21 22.65
CA GLY A 86 3.97 -2.32 22.93
C GLY A 86 3.68 -3.55 22.10
N GLN A 87 4.47 -4.60 22.34
CA GLN A 87 4.51 -5.80 21.52
C GLN A 87 3.13 -6.48 21.35
N SER A 88 2.32 -6.53 22.40
CA SER A 88 0.99 -7.15 22.33
C SER A 88 0.07 -6.45 21.34
N PHE A 89 0.10 -5.12 21.30
CA PHE A 89 -0.67 -4.33 20.35
C PHE A 89 -0.16 -4.55 18.93
N ILE A 90 1.14 -4.40 18.72
CA ILE A 90 1.75 -4.58 17.39
C ILE A 90 1.54 -5.99 16.85
N SER A 91 1.74 -7.03 17.67
CA SER A 91 1.51 -8.43 17.27
C SER A 91 0.05 -8.72 16.95
N GLY A 92 -0.89 -8.09 17.66
CA GLY A 92 -2.33 -8.25 17.41
C GLY A 92 -2.77 -7.70 16.04
N TRP A 93 -2.05 -6.70 15.53
CA TRP A 93 -2.33 -6.06 14.24
C TRP A 93 -1.31 -6.41 13.15
N SER A 94 -0.30 -7.20 13.46
CA SER A 94 0.75 -7.57 12.50
C SER A 94 0.16 -8.24 11.26
N GLY A 95 0.60 -7.80 10.09
CA GLY A 95 0.11 -8.28 8.80
C GLY A 95 -1.26 -7.72 8.37
N GLN A 96 -1.89 -6.90 9.21
CA GLN A 96 -3.10 -6.17 8.85
C GLN A 96 -2.75 -4.76 8.38
N THR A 97 -3.66 -4.13 7.66
CA THR A 97 -3.46 -2.75 7.21
C THR A 97 -3.81 -1.76 8.31
N LEU A 98 -3.17 -0.60 8.28
CA LEU A 98 -3.52 0.52 9.16
C LEU A 98 -4.98 0.97 8.93
N TRP A 99 -5.46 0.85 7.70
CA TRP A 99 -6.85 1.09 7.36
C TRP A 99 -7.80 0.14 8.10
N SER A 100 -7.45 -1.15 8.23
CA SER A 100 -8.28 -2.11 8.98
C SER A 100 -8.38 -1.75 10.46
N LEU A 101 -7.29 -1.28 11.07
CA LEU A 101 -7.30 -0.76 12.44
C LEU A 101 -8.16 0.50 12.57
N PHE A 102 -8.06 1.41 11.61
CA PHE A 102 -8.84 2.64 11.56
C PHE A 102 -10.34 2.33 11.43
N ASP A 103 -10.74 1.52 10.46
CA ASP A 103 -12.14 1.16 10.22
C ASP A 103 -12.76 0.44 11.42
N PHE A 104 -12.05 -0.54 11.98
CA PHE A 104 -12.47 -1.21 13.22
C PHE A 104 -12.70 -0.20 14.35
N THR A 105 -11.76 0.73 14.54
CA THR A 105 -11.86 1.72 15.61
C THR A 105 -13.00 2.70 15.38
N LEU A 106 -13.15 3.18 14.15
CA LEU A 106 -14.24 4.09 13.78
C LEU A 106 -15.63 3.47 14.03
N ALA A 107 -15.77 2.18 13.69
CA ALA A 107 -17.03 1.47 13.81
C ALA A 107 -17.36 1.07 15.26
N THR A 108 -16.38 0.86 16.14
CA THR A 108 -16.60 0.20 17.44
C THR A 108 -16.19 1.03 18.65
N MET A 109 -15.42 2.11 18.46
CA MET A 109 -14.91 2.92 19.56
C MET A 109 -15.41 4.37 19.53
N PRO A 110 -15.54 5.02 20.69
CA PRO A 110 -15.54 4.45 22.04
C PRO A 110 -16.71 3.47 22.25
N GLN A 111 -16.54 2.42 23.02
CA GLN A 111 -17.59 1.38 23.19
C GLN A 111 -18.91 1.90 23.79
N ASP A 112 -18.84 2.93 24.61
CA ASP A 112 -20.01 3.58 25.22
C ASP A 112 -20.73 4.53 24.24
N ASN A 113 -20.08 4.96 23.16
CA ASN A 113 -20.66 5.80 22.12
C ASN A 113 -19.97 5.61 20.76
N PRO A 114 -20.13 4.46 20.08
CA PRO A 114 -19.52 4.18 18.80
C PRO A 114 -19.89 5.22 17.73
N GLY A 115 -18.91 5.62 16.91
CA GLY A 115 -19.09 6.61 15.85
C GLY A 115 -19.13 8.09 16.32
N SER A 116 -18.88 8.35 17.60
CA SER A 116 -18.82 9.75 18.12
C SER A 116 -17.52 10.48 17.76
N VAL A 117 -16.47 9.76 17.43
CA VAL A 117 -15.19 10.32 16.98
C VAL A 117 -15.22 10.50 15.48
N THR A 118 -14.90 11.70 15.00
CA THR A 118 -14.84 11.97 13.57
C THR A 118 -13.63 11.28 12.93
N SER A 119 -13.71 10.98 11.62
CA SER A 119 -12.58 10.41 10.87
C SER A 119 -11.32 11.26 10.98
N LEU A 120 -11.46 12.60 10.96
CA LEU A 120 -10.34 13.52 11.12
C LEU A 120 -9.66 13.37 12.49
N ALA A 121 -10.44 13.39 13.57
CA ALA A 121 -9.92 13.19 14.92
C ALA A 121 -9.30 11.79 15.10
N LEU A 122 -9.89 10.78 14.48
CA LEU A 122 -9.36 9.42 14.52
C LEU A 122 -8.04 9.29 13.76
N ASN A 123 -7.86 9.94 12.61
CA ASN A 123 -6.56 10.01 11.91
C ASN A 123 -5.48 10.63 12.82
N ASP A 124 -5.80 11.72 13.49
CA ASP A 124 -4.89 12.35 14.47
C ASP A 124 -4.57 11.39 15.64
N ILE A 125 -5.58 10.66 16.17
CA ILE A 125 -5.38 9.66 17.22
C ILE A 125 -4.49 8.51 16.73
N MET A 126 -4.69 8.02 15.50
CA MET A 126 -3.83 6.96 14.93
C MET A 126 -2.38 7.42 14.84
N ALA A 127 -2.12 8.64 14.35
CA ALA A 127 -0.78 9.22 14.33
C ALA A 127 -0.14 9.25 15.71
N PHE A 128 -0.89 9.61 16.75
CA PHE A 128 -0.41 9.59 18.13
C PHE A 128 -0.08 8.16 18.59
N ILE A 129 -0.95 7.18 18.34
CA ILE A 129 -0.73 5.78 18.72
C ILE A 129 0.52 5.23 18.01
N LEU A 130 0.70 5.51 16.72
CA LEU A 130 1.88 5.10 15.96
C LEU A 130 3.17 5.66 16.58
N ARG A 131 3.19 6.94 16.89
CA ARG A 131 4.33 7.59 17.55
C ARG A 131 4.67 6.93 18.90
N GLU A 132 3.68 6.67 19.73
CA GLU A 132 3.89 6.05 21.07
C GLU A 132 4.34 4.58 20.95
N ASN A 133 4.14 3.95 19.79
CA ASN A 133 4.70 2.64 19.44
C ASN A 133 6.09 2.71 18.78
N GLY A 134 6.66 3.91 18.61
CA GLY A 134 8.01 4.12 18.11
C GLY A 134 8.16 4.13 16.59
N PHE A 135 7.06 4.20 15.83
CA PHE A 135 7.13 4.41 14.38
C PHE A 135 7.54 5.85 14.08
N PRO A 136 8.37 6.08 13.04
CA PRO A 136 8.85 7.41 12.71
C PRO A 136 7.72 8.29 12.14
N GLY A 137 7.80 9.59 12.40
CA GLY A 137 7.03 10.60 11.69
C GLY A 137 7.66 10.93 10.34
N GLY A 138 6.84 11.40 9.42
CA GLY A 138 7.20 11.91 8.11
C GLY A 138 6.77 13.37 7.93
N ASP A 139 6.78 13.82 6.68
CA ASP A 139 6.41 15.20 6.32
C ASP A 139 4.90 15.35 6.07
N GLU A 140 4.25 14.27 5.67
CA GLU A 140 2.83 14.26 5.31
C GLU A 140 1.95 13.85 6.49
N SER A 141 0.70 14.29 6.46
CA SER A 141 -0.32 13.86 7.44
C SER A 141 -0.96 12.55 7.00
N LEU A 142 -1.23 11.67 7.94
CA LEU A 142 -2.00 10.45 7.73
C LEU A 142 -3.45 10.82 7.38
N GLU A 143 -3.96 10.32 6.26
CA GLU A 143 -5.31 10.53 5.78
C GLU A 143 -5.96 9.21 5.38
N LEU A 144 -6.58 8.52 6.35
CA LEU A 144 -7.37 7.33 6.10
C LEU A 144 -8.83 7.75 5.86
N ASP A 145 -9.38 7.38 4.71
CA ASP A 145 -10.77 7.68 4.33
C ASP A 145 -11.63 6.43 4.55
N PRO A 146 -12.71 6.52 5.36
CA PRO A 146 -13.61 5.39 5.59
C PRO A 146 -14.35 4.94 4.31
N ASN A 147 -14.39 5.75 3.26
CA ASN A 147 -15.05 5.42 1.99
C ASN A 147 -14.08 4.85 0.93
N SER A 148 -12.79 4.77 1.24
CA SER A 148 -11.79 4.17 0.38
C SER A 148 -11.13 2.99 1.08
N GLU A 149 -10.83 1.92 0.33
CA GLU A 149 -10.03 0.79 0.88
C GLU A 149 -8.56 1.17 1.09
N GLY A 150 -8.27 2.43 1.19
CA GLY A 150 -7.05 3.09 1.60
C GLY A 150 -5.75 2.52 1.08
N GLU A 151 -4.73 3.29 1.23
CA GLU A 151 -3.35 2.90 1.00
C GLU A 151 -2.98 1.71 1.91
N ARG A 152 -2.41 0.66 1.34
CA ARG A 152 -2.07 -0.58 2.07
C ARG A 152 -0.81 -0.38 2.92
N ILE A 153 -0.94 0.38 4.00
CA ILE A 153 0.11 0.55 4.99
C ILE A 153 0.06 -0.67 5.92
N ILE A 154 1.05 -1.55 5.83
CA ILE A 154 1.07 -2.79 6.61
C ILE A 154 1.67 -2.53 8.00
N ILE A 155 1.01 -3.02 9.04
CA ILE A 155 1.49 -2.96 10.42
C ILE A 155 2.45 -4.14 10.63
N GLY A 156 3.73 -3.84 10.99
CA GLY A 156 4.69 -4.86 11.40
C GLY A 156 5.14 -5.82 10.30
N GLY A 157 5.33 -5.36 9.07
CA GLY A 157 6.01 -6.12 8.02
C GLY A 157 7.53 -6.05 8.22
N GLU A 158 8.21 -7.16 8.47
CA GLU A 158 9.64 -7.39 8.18
C GLU A 158 9.78 -8.09 6.82
#